data_38512a3cdc2b539e631a99143d11f08d
#
_entry.id   38512a3cdc2b539e631a99143d11f08d
#
_cell.length_a   1.000
_cell.length_b   1.000
_cell.length_c   1.000
_cell.angle_alpha   90.00
_cell.angle_beta   90.00
_cell.angle_gamma   90.00
#
_symmetry.space_group_name_H-M   'P 1'
#
loop_
_entity.id
_entity.type
_entity.pdbx_description
1 polymer ?
#
loop_
_entity_poly.entity_id
_entity_poly.type
_entity_poly.pdbx_seq_one_letter_code
_entity_poly.pdbx_strand_id
1 'polypeptide(L)'
;MTYINKVLALKILILIFFILSLSFFSYLNYSLNKKIYNSSKNRKIFLINEGDSITKSINKLKKKNIISSDFRSKIIIYMYSLNPKFNNGKYAINKSDTEYSFLLKLVNGNVLQDKVTILEGSTYKDIISLLRNSNLLK
;
A
#
# COMPACT_ATOMS: atom_id res chain seq x y z
N MET A 1 17.35 -51.56 -15.20
CA MET A 1 15.94 -51.17 -14.88
C MET A 1 15.81 -50.04 -13.82
N THR A 2 16.76 -49.88 -12.92
CA THR A 2 16.74 -48.88 -11.82
C THR A 2 17.06 -47.45 -12.21
N TYR A 3 17.86 -47.21 -13.26
CA TYR A 3 18.27 -45.86 -13.69
C TYR A 3 17.15 -45.08 -14.36
N ILE A 4 16.36 -45.73 -15.22
CA ILE A 4 15.23 -45.15 -15.94
C ILE A 4 14.16 -44.66 -14.94
N ASN A 5 13.93 -45.41 -13.87
CA ASN A 5 12.96 -45.00 -12.83
C ASN A 5 13.44 -43.78 -12.04
N LYS A 6 14.74 -43.63 -11.80
CA LYS A 6 15.28 -42.43 -11.11
C LYS A 6 15.16 -41.17 -11.97
N VAL A 7 15.44 -41.27 -13.28
CA VAL A 7 15.32 -40.15 -14.21
C VAL A 7 13.82 -39.73 -14.38
N LEU A 8 12.93 -40.74 -14.42
CA LEU A 8 11.50 -40.48 -14.49
C LEU A 8 10.99 -39.80 -13.20
N ALA A 9 11.40 -40.29 -12.04
CA ALA A 9 11.05 -39.69 -10.76
C ALA A 9 11.56 -38.23 -10.65
N LEU A 10 12.78 -37.96 -11.10
CA LEU A 10 13.33 -36.57 -11.13
C LEU A 10 12.52 -35.66 -12.03
N LYS A 11 12.11 -36.09 -13.22
CA LYS A 11 11.25 -35.32 -14.14
C LYS A 11 9.90 -35.01 -13.51
N ILE A 12 9.30 -35.99 -12.85
CA ILE A 12 8.01 -35.78 -12.15
C ILE A 12 8.16 -34.78 -11.01
N LEU A 13 9.24 -34.85 -10.24
CA LEU A 13 9.52 -33.93 -9.14
C LEU A 13 9.70 -32.48 -9.64
N ILE A 14 10.42 -32.29 -10.75
CA ILE A 14 10.59 -31.00 -11.41
C ILE A 14 9.23 -30.46 -11.90
N LEU A 15 8.40 -31.31 -12.50
CA LEU A 15 7.05 -30.93 -12.97
C LEU A 15 6.16 -30.47 -11.82
N ILE A 16 6.16 -31.23 -10.71
CA ILE A 16 5.40 -30.87 -9.50
C ILE A 16 5.89 -29.53 -8.94
N PHE A 17 7.20 -29.34 -8.84
CA PHE A 17 7.78 -28.07 -8.39
C PHE A 17 7.35 -26.91 -9.26
N PHE A 18 7.33 -27.08 -10.58
CA PHE A 18 6.89 -26.05 -11.54
C PHE A 18 5.40 -25.70 -11.38
N ILE A 19 4.54 -26.72 -11.22
CA ILE A 19 3.10 -26.52 -10.98
C ILE A 19 2.86 -25.78 -9.66
N LEU A 20 3.56 -26.16 -8.60
CA LEU A 20 3.47 -25.49 -7.29
C LEU A 20 3.93 -24.03 -7.38
N SER A 21 5.02 -23.76 -8.11
CA SER A 21 5.52 -22.42 -8.34
C SER A 21 4.51 -21.53 -9.10
N LEU A 22 3.91 -22.05 -10.17
CA LEU A 22 2.86 -21.34 -10.92
C LEU A 22 1.61 -21.08 -10.07
N SER A 23 1.17 -22.07 -9.30
CA SER A 23 0.04 -21.93 -8.38
C SER A 23 0.32 -20.87 -7.30
N PHE A 24 1.51 -20.88 -6.73
CA PHE A 24 1.94 -19.88 -5.75
C PHE A 24 1.97 -18.48 -6.35
N PHE A 25 2.52 -18.32 -7.55
CA PHE A 25 2.56 -17.04 -8.25
C PHE A 25 1.16 -16.51 -8.60
N SER A 26 0.27 -17.38 -9.06
CA SER A 26 -1.14 -17.05 -9.34
C SER A 26 -1.88 -16.61 -8.06
N TYR A 27 -1.66 -17.32 -6.95
CA TYR A 27 -2.23 -16.96 -5.65
C TYR A 27 -1.75 -15.60 -5.17
N LEU A 28 -0.47 -15.28 -5.33
CA LEU A 28 0.07 -13.96 -4.98
C LEU A 28 -0.59 -12.86 -5.81
N ASN A 29 -0.68 -13.01 -7.12
CA ASN A 29 -1.33 -12.03 -8.01
C ASN A 29 -2.79 -11.80 -7.65
N TYR A 30 -3.55 -12.87 -7.44
CA TYR A 30 -4.96 -12.76 -7.03
C TYR A 30 -5.12 -11.99 -5.72
N SER A 31 -4.28 -12.29 -4.75
CA SER A 31 -4.34 -11.68 -3.42
C SER A 31 -3.94 -10.19 -3.41
N LEU A 32 -3.00 -9.79 -4.28
CA LEU A 32 -2.54 -8.40 -4.40
C LEU A 32 -3.58 -7.50 -5.08
N ASN A 33 -4.38 -8.05 -5.97
CA ASN A 33 -5.41 -7.32 -6.72
C ASN A 33 -6.74 -7.20 -5.97
N LYS A 34 -6.82 -7.70 -4.75
CA LYS A 34 -8.03 -7.56 -3.93
C LYS A 34 -8.29 -6.09 -3.60
N LYS A 35 -9.49 -5.60 -3.99
CA LYS A 35 -9.90 -4.23 -3.68
C LYS A 35 -10.08 -4.05 -2.17
N ILE A 36 -9.51 -2.98 -1.64
CA ILE A 36 -9.59 -2.64 -0.21
C ILE A 36 -10.99 -2.17 0.17
N TYR A 37 -11.73 -1.61 -0.79
CA TYR A 37 -12.93 -0.85 -0.53
C TYR A 37 -14.18 -1.70 -0.56
N ASN A 38 -14.81 -1.88 0.61
CA ASN A 38 -16.19 -2.34 0.73
C ASN A 38 -17.11 -1.12 0.94
N SER A 39 -17.82 -0.76 -0.12
CA SER A 39 -19.14 -0.09 -0.14
C SER A 39 -19.48 1.04 0.85
N SER A 40 -18.54 1.78 1.40
CA SER A 40 -18.87 2.96 2.21
C SER A 40 -18.83 4.23 1.36
N LYS A 41 -19.87 5.05 1.44
CA LYS A 41 -20.11 6.27 0.62
C LYS A 41 -19.01 7.35 0.74
N ASN A 42 -18.19 7.32 1.80
CA ASN A 42 -17.18 8.34 2.11
C ASN A 42 -15.76 7.89 1.80
N ARG A 43 -14.94 8.77 1.25
CA ARG A 43 -13.50 8.57 1.11
C ARG A 43 -12.91 8.24 2.48
N LYS A 44 -12.27 7.08 2.61
CA LYS A 44 -11.53 6.76 3.84
C LYS A 44 -10.16 7.42 3.75
N ILE A 45 -9.78 8.09 4.82
CA ILE A 45 -8.46 8.71 4.98
C ILE A 45 -7.66 7.86 5.97
N PHE A 46 -6.45 7.52 5.59
CA PHE A 46 -5.47 6.89 6.47
C PHE A 46 -4.41 7.91 6.85
N LEU A 47 -4.19 8.09 8.16
CA LEU A 47 -3.23 9.04 8.69
C LEU A 47 -1.99 8.30 9.19
N ILE A 48 -0.82 8.72 8.71
CA ILE A 48 0.48 8.34 9.23
C ILE A 48 1.03 9.53 10.02
N ASN A 49 1.28 9.30 11.30
CA ASN A 49 1.83 10.34 12.18
C ASN A 49 3.35 10.39 12.03
N GLU A 50 3.91 11.54 12.37
CA GLU A 50 5.35 11.71 12.48
C GLU A 50 5.93 10.69 13.49
N GLY A 51 7.06 10.06 13.13
CA GLY A 51 7.68 9.01 13.94
C GLY A 51 7.00 7.63 13.91
N ASP A 52 5.93 7.44 13.11
CA ASP A 52 5.36 6.10 12.95
C ASP A 52 6.30 5.20 12.15
N SER A 53 6.74 4.11 12.76
CA SER A 53 7.50 3.07 12.05
C SER A 53 6.60 2.35 11.03
N ILE A 54 7.24 1.72 10.01
CA ILE A 54 6.54 0.88 9.02
C ILE A 54 5.70 -0.19 9.70
N THR A 55 6.27 -0.89 10.68
CA THR A 55 5.57 -1.95 11.42
C THR A 55 4.34 -1.40 12.14
N LYS A 56 4.44 -0.22 12.77
CA LYS A 56 3.32 0.43 13.45
C LYS A 56 2.22 0.82 12.46
N SER A 57 2.62 1.36 11.30
CA SER A 57 1.69 1.75 10.23
C SER A 57 0.98 0.53 9.62
N ILE A 58 1.71 -0.57 9.36
CA ILE A 58 1.14 -1.83 8.88
C ILE A 58 0.13 -2.39 9.89
N ASN A 59 0.44 -2.38 11.19
CA ASN A 59 -0.47 -2.82 12.23
C ASN A 59 -1.74 -1.96 12.30
N LYS A 60 -1.62 -0.63 12.11
CA LYS A 60 -2.78 0.27 11.99
C LYS A 60 -3.64 -0.07 10.76
N LEU A 61 -3.02 -0.36 9.61
CA LEU A 61 -3.72 -0.75 8.38
C LEU A 61 -4.48 -2.06 8.56
N LYS A 62 -3.87 -3.05 9.22
CA LYS A 62 -4.51 -4.34 9.51
C LYS A 62 -5.70 -4.17 10.46
N LYS A 63 -5.55 -3.40 11.55
CA LYS A 63 -6.65 -3.09 12.48
C LYS A 63 -7.84 -2.41 11.80
N LYS A 64 -7.60 -1.62 10.76
CA LYS A 64 -8.64 -0.96 9.96
C LYS A 64 -9.16 -1.82 8.81
N ASN A 65 -8.76 -3.09 8.71
CA ASN A 65 -9.10 -4.01 7.61
C ASN A 65 -8.77 -3.47 6.21
N ILE A 66 -7.71 -2.66 6.11
CA ILE A 66 -7.23 -2.12 4.83
C ILE A 66 -6.30 -3.13 4.16
N ILE A 67 -5.54 -3.88 4.93
CA ILE A 67 -4.66 -4.96 4.47
C ILE A 67 -5.06 -6.28 5.11
N SER A 68 -4.83 -7.38 4.38
CA SER A 68 -5.18 -8.73 4.83
C SER A 68 -4.05 -9.39 5.62
N SER A 69 -2.79 -9.11 5.27
CA SER A 69 -1.62 -9.75 5.86
C SER A 69 -0.45 -8.78 6.02
N ASP A 70 0.05 -8.67 7.22
CA ASP A 70 1.24 -7.90 7.57
C ASP A 70 2.51 -8.45 6.93
N PHE A 71 2.66 -9.77 6.86
CA PHE A 71 3.82 -10.41 6.26
C PHE A 71 3.94 -10.09 4.76
N ARG A 72 2.84 -10.25 4.00
CA ARG A 72 2.82 -9.91 2.57
C ARG A 72 3.06 -8.42 2.31
N SER A 73 2.43 -7.57 3.11
CA SER A 73 2.61 -6.12 3.00
C SER A 73 4.07 -5.72 3.22
N LYS A 74 4.76 -6.33 4.19
CA LYS A 74 6.19 -6.12 4.41
C LYS A 74 7.01 -6.56 3.20
N ILE A 75 6.76 -7.76 2.66
CA ILE A 75 7.48 -8.23 1.47
C ILE A 75 7.33 -7.23 0.32
N ILE A 76 6.12 -6.78 0.02
CA ILE A 76 5.86 -5.81 -1.04
C ILE A 76 6.67 -4.52 -0.81
N ILE A 77 6.60 -3.98 0.39
CA ILE A 77 7.29 -2.73 0.74
C ILE A 77 8.80 -2.87 0.55
N TYR A 78 9.41 -3.95 1.05
CA TYR A 78 10.84 -4.18 0.94
C TYR A 78 11.31 -4.55 -0.47
N MET A 79 10.45 -5.12 -1.30
CA MET A 79 10.75 -5.33 -2.73
C MET A 79 10.85 -4.01 -3.51
N TYR A 80 10.12 -2.98 -3.09
CA TYR A 80 10.12 -1.67 -3.76
C TYR A 80 11.20 -0.72 -3.26
N SER A 81 11.69 -0.92 -2.05
CA SER A 81 12.73 -0.06 -1.48
C SER A 81 13.58 -0.84 -0.49
N LEU A 82 14.89 -0.74 -0.65
CA LEU A 82 15.85 -1.32 0.29
C LEU A 82 15.79 -0.64 1.67
N ASN A 83 15.34 0.60 1.72
CA ASN A 83 15.21 1.37 2.95
C ASN A 83 13.86 2.12 2.97
N PRO A 84 12.77 1.37 3.07
CA PRO A 84 11.44 1.96 2.94
C PRO A 84 11.15 2.91 4.12
N LYS A 85 10.59 4.07 3.80
CA LYS A 85 10.05 5.02 4.77
C LYS A 85 8.67 5.44 4.30
N PHE A 86 7.74 5.54 5.23
CA PHE A 86 6.45 6.14 4.94
C PHE A 86 6.50 7.61 5.33
N ASN A 87 6.14 8.47 4.39
CA ASN A 87 6.00 9.89 4.71
C ASN A 87 4.79 10.09 5.63
N ASN A 88 4.94 10.96 6.62
CA ASN A 88 3.82 11.41 7.45
C ASN A 88 2.80 12.17 6.59
N GLY A 89 1.54 12.07 6.95
CA GLY A 89 0.46 12.76 6.25
C GLY A 89 -0.81 11.94 6.07
N LYS A 90 -1.76 12.53 5.36
CA LYS A 90 -3.07 11.96 5.07
C LYS A 90 -3.03 11.24 3.72
N TYR A 91 -3.46 9.98 3.67
CA TYR A 91 -3.54 9.19 2.44
C TYR A 91 -4.99 8.87 2.12
N ALA A 92 -5.44 9.24 0.93
CA ALA A 92 -6.78 8.91 0.48
C ALA A 92 -6.84 7.48 -0.05
N ILE A 93 -7.82 6.71 0.43
CA ILE A 93 -8.15 5.39 -0.08
C ILE A 93 -9.27 5.54 -1.09
N ASN A 94 -9.00 5.26 -2.35
CA ASN A 94 -9.97 5.35 -3.43
C ASN A 94 -10.71 4.02 -3.63
N LYS A 95 -11.87 4.06 -4.29
CA LYS A 95 -12.67 2.86 -4.60
C LYS A 95 -11.94 1.84 -5.50
N SER A 96 -11.02 2.34 -6.32
CA SER A 96 -10.22 1.52 -7.23
C SER A 96 -8.97 0.93 -6.58
N ASP A 97 -8.63 1.37 -5.35
CA ASP A 97 -7.38 0.95 -4.73
C ASP A 97 -7.43 -0.53 -4.33
N THR A 98 -6.38 -1.22 -4.70
CA THR A 98 -6.04 -2.55 -4.20
C THR A 98 -5.08 -2.42 -3.02
N GLU A 99 -4.94 -3.48 -2.23
CA GLU A 99 -3.94 -3.55 -1.15
C GLU A 99 -2.54 -3.17 -1.67
N TYR A 100 -2.18 -3.70 -2.84
CA TYR A 100 -0.91 -3.42 -3.51
C TYR A 100 -0.76 -1.94 -3.90
N SER A 101 -1.73 -1.39 -4.64
CA SER A 101 -1.65 0.00 -5.11
C SER A 101 -1.60 1.01 -3.95
N PHE A 102 -2.30 0.69 -2.85
CA PHE A 102 -2.28 1.53 -1.67
C PHE A 102 -0.93 1.48 -0.93
N LEU A 103 -0.34 0.29 -0.78
CA LEU A 103 1.01 0.15 -0.22
C LEU A 103 2.05 0.93 -1.03
N LEU A 104 1.95 0.91 -2.37
CA LEU A 104 2.81 1.72 -3.23
C LEU A 104 2.62 3.23 -3.01
N LYS A 105 1.38 3.70 -2.81
CA LYS A 105 1.14 5.11 -2.44
C LYS A 105 1.87 5.50 -1.17
N LEU A 106 1.91 4.61 -0.17
CA LEU A 106 2.62 4.86 1.09
C LEU A 106 4.13 4.93 0.89
N VAL A 107 4.69 3.99 0.12
CA VAL A 107 6.15 3.95 -0.19
C VAL A 107 6.57 5.15 -1.02
N ASN A 108 5.76 5.55 -2.02
CA ASN A 108 6.03 6.69 -2.88
C ASN A 108 5.72 8.04 -2.22
N GLY A 109 5.14 8.03 -1.02
CA GLY A 109 4.79 9.26 -0.31
C GLY A 109 3.69 10.08 -0.96
N ASN A 110 2.75 9.46 -1.70
CA ASN A 110 1.64 10.14 -2.37
C ASN A 110 0.58 10.59 -1.36
N VAL A 111 0.95 11.57 -0.54
CA VAL A 111 0.07 12.18 0.48
C VAL A 111 -1.00 13.05 -0.18
N LEU A 112 -2.14 13.14 0.48
CA LEU A 112 -3.18 14.09 0.12
C LEU A 112 -2.65 15.50 0.40
N GLN A 113 -2.56 16.31 -0.64
CA GLN A 113 -2.15 17.71 -0.52
C GLN A 113 -3.41 18.59 -0.47
N ASP A 114 -3.48 19.40 0.56
CA ASP A 114 -4.44 20.49 0.61
C ASP A 114 -3.84 21.68 -0.17
N LYS A 115 -4.57 22.21 -1.15
CA LYS A 115 -4.13 23.34 -1.96
C LYS A 115 -4.87 24.59 -1.52
N VAL A 116 -4.13 25.68 -1.29
CA VAL A 116 -4.68 27.01 -1.08
C VAL A 116 -4.26 27.88 -2.25
N THR A 117 -5.22 28.48 -2.91
CA THR A 117 -4.97 29.43 -4.00
C THR A 117 -4.91 30.84 -3.40
N ILE A 118 -3.75 31.47 -3.50
CA ILE A 118 -3.55 32.86 -3.14
C ILE A 118 -3.71 33.68 -4.42
N LEU A 119 -4.64 34.61 -4.42
CA LEU A 119 -4.87 35.47 -5.55
C LEU A 119 -3.82 36.59 -5.62
N GLU A 120 -3.43 37.00 -6.82
CA GLU A 120 -2.55 38.16 -7.00
C GLU A 120 -3.19 39.39 -6.40
N GLY A 121 -2.41 40.20 -5.65
CA GLY A 121 -2.92 41.38 -4.93
C GLY A 121 -3.48 41.11 -3.54
N SER A 122 -3.49 39.82 -3.08
CA SER A 122 -3.91 39.50 -1.71
C SER A 122 -2.99 40.16 -0.67
N THR A 123 -3.61 40.79 0.33
CA THR A 123 -2.86 41.37 1.46
C THR A 123 -2.44 40.28 2.44
N TYR A 124 -1.48 40.59 3.32
CA TYR A 124 -1.06 39.68 4.38
C TYR A 124 -2.23 39.20 5.26
N LYS A 125 -3.20 40.09 5.56
CA LYS A 125 -4.41 39.74 6.32
C LYS A 125 -5.28 38.71 5.59
N ASP A 126 -5.42 38.85 4.28
CA ASP A 126 -6.20 37.92 3.45
C ASP A 126 -5.57 36.55 3.44
N ILE A 127 -4.24 36.48 3.30
CA ILE A 127 -3.48 35.20 3.33
C ILE A 127 -3.66 34.50 4.68
N ILE A 128 -3.51 35.21 5.80
CA ILE A 128 -3.70 34.63 7.13
C ILE A 128 -5.13 34.15 7.34
N SER A 129 -6.13 34.89 6.88
CA SER A 129 -7.54 34.50 6.97
C SER A 129 -7.82 33.23 6.14
N LEU A 130 -7.28 33.16 4.91
CA LEU A 130 -7.36 31.98 4.04
C LEU A 130 -6.73 30.74 4.70
N LEU A 131 -5.54 30.86 5.27
CA LEU A 131 -4.86 29.78 5.95
C LEU A 131 -5.61 29.30 7.20
N ARG A 132 -6.17 30.19 8.00
CA ARG A 132 -7.00 29.84 9.16
C ARG A 132 -8.28 29.10 8.76
N ASN A 133 -8.92 29.52 7.67
CA ASN A 133 -10.17 28.91 7.18
C ASN A 133 -9.92 27.57 6.46
N SER A 134 -8.71 27.32 5.98
CA SER A 134 -8.36 26.13 5.20
C SER A 134 -8.09 24.87 6.04
N ASN A 135 -8.25 24.88 7.37
CA ASN A 135 -7.88 23.76 8.28
C ASN A 135 -6.41 23.29 8.18
N LEU A 136 -5.53 24.04 7.54
CA LEU A 136 -4.11 23.69 7.37
C LEU A 136 -3.30 24.01 8.63
N LEU A 137 -3.78 24.90 9.47
CA LEU A 137 -3.10 25.37 10.68
C LEU A 137 -3.71 24.79 11.98
N LYS A 138 -4.26 23.57 11.91
CA LYS A 138 -4.71 22.84 13.11
C LYS A 138 -3.65 21.94 13.64
#